data_2fcfd6491cc2c1963519bc32bfec1470
#
_entry.id   2fcfd6491cc2c1963519bc32bfec1470
#
_cell.length_a   1.000
_cell.length_b   1.000
_cell.length_c   1.000
_cell.angle_alpha   90.00
_cell.angle_beta   90.00
_cell.angle_gamma   90.00
#
_symmetry.space_group_name_H-M   'P 1'
#
loop_
_entity.id
_entity.type
_entity.pdbx_description
1 polymer ?
#
loop_
_entity_poly.entity_id
_entity_poly.type
_entity_poly.pdbx_seq_one_letter_code
_entity_poly.pdbx_strand_id
1 'polypeptide(L)'
;MNLLKKAAYVAGVAALAATTALTASAATTNLRIQTHFSEESPNGKLAAQFIDNVQTMSGGDISIEMFYSSSVVKSAETFDAAATGILDCDMTGGAYQTGKNPAFQFVGDIMGGYDSPWDQYSWLYNGGGYEA
;
A
#
# COMPACT_ATOMS: atom_id res chain seq x y z
N MET A 1 7.38 -53.85 33.12
CA MET A 1 7.71 -52.82 32.15
C MET A 1 8.31 -51.65 32.94
N ASN A 2 9.62 -51.50 32.82
CA ASN A 2 10.44 -50.70 33.74
C ASN A 2 10.13 -49.19 33.68
N LEU A 3 10.12 -48.57 34.85
CA LEU A 3 9.95 -47.11 35.04
C LEU A 3 10.87 -46.28 34.13
N LEU A 4 12.07 -46.77 33.86
CA LEU A 4 13.04 -46.12 32.94
C LEU A 4 12.56 -46.02 31.48
N LYS A 5 11.74 -46.99 31.00
CA LYS A 5 11.17 -46.94 29.64
C LYS A 5 10.01 -45.91 29.53
N LYS A 6 9.29 -45.67 30.62
CA LYS A 6 8.21 -44.66 30.67
C LYS A 6 8.78 -43.24 30.71
N ALA A 7 9.91 -43.04 31.39
CA ALA A 7 10.56 -41.72 31.44
C ALA A 7 11.14 -41.32 30.08
N ALA A 8 11.68 -42.26 29.31
CA ALA A 8 12.21 -41.99 27.96
C ALA A 8 11.10 -41.63 26.94
N TYR A 9 9.89 -42.20 27.09
CA TYR A 9 8.76 -41.90 26.20
C TYR A 9 8.18 -40.49 26.44
N VAL A 10 8.13 -40.07 27.71
CA VAL A 10 7.61 -38.71 28.06
C VAL A 10 8.59 -37.62 27.65
N ALA A 11 9.90 -37.86 27.75
CA ALA A 11 10.92 -36.92 27.30
C ALA A 11 10.95 -36.76 25.75
N GLY A 12 10.66 -37.83 25.00
CA GLY A 12 10.63 -37.81 23.54
C GLY A 12 9.44 -37.02 22.96
N VAL A 13 8.29 -37.07 23.63
CA VAL A 13 7.09 -36.34 23.17
C VAL A 13 7.17 -34.82 23.49
N ALA A 14 7.84 -34.45 24.58
CA ALA A 14 8.03 -33.06 24.94
C ALA A 14 9.04 -32.35 24.02
N ALA A 15 10.00 -33.05 23.43
CA ALA A 15 10.98 -32.47 22.51
C ALA A 15 10.43 -32.18 21.10
N LEU A 16 9.34 -32.87 20.68
CA LEU A 16 8.73 -32.65 19.36
C LEU A 16 7.71 -31.45 19.33
N ALA A 17 7.28 -30.98 20.50
CA ALA A 17 6.33 -29.88 20.59
C ALA A 17 6.98 -28.49 20.58
N ALA A 18 8.32 -28.41 20.58
CA ALA A 18 9.05 -27.15 20.72
C ALA A 18 9.48 -26.49 19.39
N THR A 19 9.12 -27.05 18.22
CA THR A 19 9.70 -26.60 16.94
C THR A 19 8.76 -25.93 15.95
N THR A 20 7.60 -25.42 16.40
CA THR A 20 6.76 -24.59 15.53
C THR A 20 6.41 -23.24 16.16
N ALA A 21 7.41 -22.54 16.71
CA ALA A 21 7.31 -21.11 16.81
C ALA A 21 7.54 -20.57 15.38
N LEU A 22 6.46 -20.42 14.61
CA LEU A 22 6.47 -19.52 13.46
C LEU A 22 6.82 -18.14 14.05
N THR A 23 8.06 -17.73 13.90
CA THR A 23 8.42 -16.34 14.10
C THR A 23 7.70 -15.57 13.00
N ALA A 24 6.57 -14.95 13.34
CA ALA A 24 6.01 -13.91 12.51
C ALA A 24 7.13 -12.85 12.40
N SER A 25 7.79 -12.79 11.24
CA SER A 25 8.73 -11.73 10.95
C SER A 25 7.91 -10.43 10.95
N ALA A 26 8.27 -9.50 11.82
CA ALA A 26 7.69 -8.16 11.74
C ALA A 26 8.09 -7.57 10.37
N ALA A 27 7.17 -6.88 9.71
CA ALA A 27 7.46 -6.19 8.47
C ALA A 27 8.67 -5.26 8.66
N THR A 28 9.59 -5.29 7.71
CA THR A 28 10.82 -4.48 7.76
C THR A 28 10.57 -3.05 7.33
N THR A 29 9.51 -2.82 6.55
CA THR A 29 9.11 -1.50 6.03
C THR A 29 7.64 -1.26 6.34
N ASN A 30 7.36 -0.18 7.06
CA ASN A 30 5.99 0.25 7.36
C ASN A 30 5.73 1.56 6.62
N LEU A 31 4.67 1.62 5.82
CA LEU A 31 4.30 2.80 5.04
C LEU A 31 2.92 3.29 5.45
N ARG A 32 2.79 4.59 5.64
CA ARG A 32 1.52 5.29 5.88
C ARG A 32 1.15 6.02 4.61
N ILE A 33 0.05 5.63 4.00
CA ILE A 33 -0.42 6.17 2.72
C ILE A 33 -1.80 6.79 2.91
N GLN A 34 -2.02 7.98 2.37
CA GLN A 34 -3.35 8.58 2.38
C GLN A 34 -3.92 8.75 0.99
N THR A 35 -5.21 8.47 0.84
CA THR A 35 -6.01 8.78 -0.33
C THR A 35 -7.21 9.68 0.03
N HIS A 36 -7.68 10.45 -0.96
CA HIS A 36 -8.92 11.21 -0.82
C HIS A 36 -10.19 10.36 -1.04
N PHE A 37 -10.04 9.18 -1.63
CA PHE A 37 -11.18 8.28 -1.85
C PHE A 37 -11.71 7.72 -0.53
N SER A 38 -13.03 7.53 -0.45
CA SER A 38 -13.61 6.73 0.63
C SER A 38 -13.32 5.24 0.39
N GLU A 39 -13.17 4.48 1.44
CA GLU A 39 -12.91 3.05 1.39
C GLU A 39 -13.98 2.30 0.57
N GLU A 40 -15.24 2.71 0.70
CA GLU A 40 -16.39 2.08 0.04
C GLU A 40 -16.49 2.40 -1.46
N SER A 41 -15.80 3.43 -1.94
CA SER A 41 -15.83 3.82 -3.34
C SER A 41 -15.12 2.80 -4.24
N PRO A 42 -15.44 2.73 -5.53
CA PRO A 42 -14.71 1.86 -6.46
C PRO A 42 -13.19 2.10 -6.44
N ASN A 43 -12.77 3.36 -6.38
CA ASN A 43 -11.35 3.71 -6.32
C ASN A 43 -10.70 3.34 -4.99
N GLY A 44 -11.44 3.48 -3.87
CA GLY A 44 -10.97 3.02 -2.56
C GLY A 44 -10.74 1.51 -2.52
N LYS A 45 -11.64 0.74 -3.12
CA LYS A 45 -11.50 -0.73 -3.24
C LYS A 45 -10.30 -1.11 -4.13
N LEU A 46 -10.04 -0.38 -5.20
CA LEU A 46 -8.84 -0.59 -6.03
C LEU A 46 -7.56 -0.24 -5.27
N ALA A 47 -7.58 0.81 -4.45
CA ALA A 47 -6.46 1.14 -3.58
C ALA A 47 -6.20 0.02 -2.54
N ALA A 48 -7.26 -0.51 -1.91
CA ALA A 48 -7.15 -1.64 -0.99
C ALA A 48 -6.56 -2.88 -1.68
N GLN A 49 -7.02 -3.20 -2.89
CA GLN A 49 -6.47 -4.31 -3.67
C GLN A 49 -4.99 -4.11 -4.03
N PHE A 50 -4.59 -2.90 -4.39
CA PHE A 50 -3.18 -2.57 -4.64
C PHE A 50 -2.33 -2.85 -3.41
N ILE A 51 -2.78 -2.41 -2.22
CA ILE A 51 -2.07 -2.63 -0.97
C ILE A 51 -1.93 -4.11 -0.65
N ASP A 52 -3.02 -4.87 -0.75
CA ASP A 52 -3.03 -6.32 -0.51
C ASP A 52 -2.03 -7.04 -1.43
N ASN A 53 -2.01 -6.66 -2.71
CA ASN A 53 -1.06 -7.20 -3.68
C ASN A 53 0.40 -6.88 -3.29
N VAL A 54 0.70 -5.65 -2.90
CA VAL A 54 2.06 -5.25 -2.49
C VAL A 54 2.50 -6.01 -1.25
N GLN A 55 1.66 -6.11 -0.23
CA GLN A 55 1.95 -6.86 0.99
C GLN A 55 2.15 -8.34 0.71
N THR A 56 1.31 -8.93 -0.15
CA THR A 56 1.43 -10.33 -0.57
C THR A 56 2.69 -10.58 -1.38
N MET A 57 3.00 -9.74 -2.38
CA MET A 57 4.19 -9.89 -3.22
C MET A 57 5.49 -9.67 -2.45
N SER A 58 5.48 -8.83 -1.42
CA SER A 58 6.65 -8.62 -0.55
C SER A 58 6.87 -9.74 0.45
N GLY A 59 6.00 -10.75 0.51
CA GLY A 59 6.07 -11.81 1.52
C GLY A 59 5.89 -11.31 2.95
N GLY A 60 5.28 -10.13 3.12
CA GLY A 60 5.07 -9.48 4.41
C GLY A 60 6.21 -8.54 4.85
N ASP A 61 7.22 -8.34 4.02
CA ASP A 61 8.31 -7.39 4.32
C ASP A 61 7.85 -5.93 4.27
N ILE A 62 6.79 -5.64 3.51
CA ILE A 62 6.15 -4.33 3.46
C ILE A 62 4.78 -4.42 4.14
N SER A 63 4.53 -3.53 5.10
CA SER A 63 3.23 -3.30 5.71
C SER A 63 2.75 -1.90 5.34
N ILE A 64 1.51 -1.79 4.90
CA ILE A 64 0.92 -0.52 4.48
C ILE A 64 -0.31 -0.22 5.32
N GLU A 65 -0.30 0.93 5.99
CA GLU A 65 -1.46 1.52 6.64
C GLU A 65 -2.08 2.56 5.71
N MET A 66 -3.31 2.31 5.26
CA MET A 66 -4.04 3.20 4.37
C MET A 66 -5.02 4.07 5.14
N PHE A 67 -4.92 5.37 4.91
CA PHE A 67 -5.85 6.38 5.40
C PHE A 67 -6.77 6.84 4.29
N TYR A 68 -8.06 6.59 4.44
CA TYR A 68 -9.10 6.95 3.47
C TYR A 68 -9.74 8.30 3.81
N SER A 69 -10.43 8.89 2.83
CA SER A 69 -11.24 10.10 2.99
C SER A 69 -10.47 11.29 3.58
N SER A 70 -9.16 11.37 3.30
CA SER A 70 -8.30 12.44 3.82
C SER A 70 -8.35 12.55 5.37
N SER A 71 -8.29 11.41 6.05
CA SER A 71 -8.50 11.33 7.50
C SER A 71 -7.33 11.86 8.35
N VAL A 72 -6.14 11.99 7.76
CA VAL A 72 -4.94 12.55 8.45
C VAL A 72 -4.81 14.04 8.18
N VAL A 73 -4.80 14.43 6.89
CA VAL A 73 -4.72 15.82 6.44
C VAL A 73 -5.69 16.03 5.29
N LYS A 74 -5.97 17.30 4.92
CA LYS A 74 -6.81 17.60 3.76
C LYS A 74 -6.14 17.10 2.46
N SER A 75 -6.94 16.77 1.44
CA SER A 75 -6.45 16.23 0.17
C SER A 75 -5.33 17.07 -0.47
N ALA A 76 -5.46 18.38 -0.46
CA ALA A 76 -4.45 19.29 -1.01
C ALA A 76 -3.14 19.34 -0.18
N GLU A 77 -3.15 18.84 1.03
CA GLU A 77 -2.01 18.85 1.96
C GLU A 77 -1.28 17.50 2.01
N THR A 78 -1.83 16.45 1.36
CA THR A 78 -1.31 15.08 1.45
C THR A 78 0.10 14.97 0.90
N PHE A 79 0.40 15.66 -0.21
CA PHE A 79 1.74 15.70 -0.78
C PHE A 79 2.77 16.32 0.19
N ASP A 80 2.43 17.42 0.84
CA ASP A 80 3.31 18.07 1.83
C ASP A 80 3.47 17.20 3.08
N ALA A 81 2.41 16.52 3.50
CA ALA A 81 2.48 15.57 4.60
C ALA A 81 3.44 14.40 4.29
N ALA A 82 3.45 13.91 3.04
CA ALA A 82 4.41 12.91 2.60
C ALA A 82 5.84 13.49 2.53
N ALA A 83 6.01 14.69 1.97
CA ALA A 83 7.31 15.34 1.88
C ALA A 83 7.94 15.66 3.24
N THR A 84 7.12 15.87 4.28
CA THR A 84 7.57 16.19 5.65
C THR A 84 7.62 14.97 6.58
N GLY A 85 7.24 13.78 6.11
CA GLY A 85 7.29 12.54 6.88
C GLY A 85 6.11 12.34 7.86
N ILE A 86 5.05 13.12 7.76
CA ILE A 86 3.78 12.86 8.46
C ILE A 86 3.12 11.62 7.85
N LEU A 87 3.20 11.49 6.54
CA LEU A 87 2.87 10.30 5.75
C LEU A 87 4.14 9.83 5.04
N ASP A 88 4.13 8.62 4.51
CA ASP A 88 5.23 8.10 3.72
C ASP A 88 4.92 8.18 2.22
N CYS A 89 3.63 8.19 1.84
CA CYS A 89 3.19 8.32 0.45
C CYS A 89 1.90 9.13 0.33
N ASP A 90 1.77 9.80 -0.82
CA ASP A 90 0.53 10.46 -1.27
C ASP A 90 -0.11 9.61 -2.38
N MET A 91 -1.38 9.23 -2.18
CA MET A 91 -2.21 8.56 -3.19
C MET A 91 -3.43 9.43 -3.52
N THR A 92 -3.16 10.68 -3.92
CA THR A 92 -4.21 11.62 -4.35
C THR A 92 -4.03 11.99 -5.82
N GLY A 93 -5.00 12.71 -6.39
CA GLY A 93 -4.90 13.19 -7.77
C GLY A 93 -3.96 14.38 -7.91
N GLY A 94 -3.21 14.44 -9.01
CA GLY A 94 -2.31 15.56 -9.33
C GLY A 94 -2.99 16.94 -9.31
N ALA A 95 -4.29 17.00 -9.61
CA ALA A 95 -5.07 18.22 -9.57
C ALA A 95 -5.05 18.93 -8.20
N TYR A 96 -4.86 18.21 -7.10
CA TYR A 96 -4.70 18.83 -5.77
C TYR A 96 -3.39 19.62 -5.63
N GLN A 97 -2.43 19.42 -6.52
CA GLN A 97 -1.12 20.06 -6.47
C GLN A 97 -0.94 21.18 -7.50
N THR A 98 -2.01 21.59 -8.19
CA THR A 98 -1.97 22.67 -9.20
C THR A 98 -1.50 24.00 -8.64
N GLY A 99 -1.72 24.27 -7.35
CA GLY A 99 -1.18 25.43 -6.67
C GLY A 99 0.35 25.46 -6.57
N LYS A 100 1.00 24.31 -6.67
CA LYS A 100 2.47 24.18 -6.67
C LYS A 100 3.03 24.26 -8.09
N ASN A 101 2.40 23.51 -9.01
CA ASN A 101 2.74 23.53 -10.43
C ASN A 101 1.46 23.32 -11.26
N PRO A 102 1.04 24.30 -12.07
CA PRO A 102 -0.16 24.16 -12.90
C PRO A 102 -0.14 22.98 -13.87
N ALA A 103 1.04 22.45 -14.23
CA ALA A 103 1.16 21.29 -15.10
C ALA A 103 0.53 20.03 -14.49
N PHE A 104 0.44 19.90 -13.17
CA PHE A 104 -0.15 18.73 -12.52
C PHE A 104 -1.62 18.50 -12.87
N GLN A 105 -2.37 19.53 -13.25
CA GLN A 105 -3.75 19.33 -13.72
C GLN A 105 -3.84 18.55 -15.04
N PHE A 106 -2.79 18.56 -15.85
CA PHE A 106 -2.78 17.92 -17.16
C PHE A 106 -2.29 16.47 -17.13
N VAL A 107 -1.70 16.01 -16.03
CA VAL A 107 -1.17 14.66 -15.93
C VAL A 107 -2.27 13.63 -15.62
N GLY A 108 -3.24 13.99 -14.80
CA GLY A 108 -4.24 13.03 -14.30
C GLY A 108 -5.68 13.29 -14.69
N ASP A 109 -6.04 14.51 -15.10
CA ASP A 109 -7.46 14.92 -15.09
C ASP A 109 -7.76 16.00 -16.14
N ILE A 110 -7.55 15.67 -17.41
CA ILE A 110 -7.90 16.57 -18.51
C ILE A 110 -9.35 16.33 -18.89
N MET A 111 -10.25 17.12 -18.29
CA MET A 111 -11.66 17.06 -18.60
C MET A 111 -11.90 17.43 -20.08
N GLY A 112 -12.43 16.48 -20.87
CA GLY A 112 -12.66 16.66 -22.31
C GLY A 112 -11.40 16.63 -23.18
N GLY A 113 -10.24 16.30 -22.65
CA GLY A 113 -8.99 16.18 -23.40
C GLY A 113 -8.84 14.85 -24.16
N TYR A 114 -9.59 13.83 -23.75
CA TYR A 114 -9.60 12.50 -24.37
C TYR A 114 -11.03 12.01 -24.52
N ASP A 115 -11.31 11.26 -25.58
CA ASP A 115 -12.61 10.64 -25.82
C ASP A 115 -12.86 9.45 -24.88
N SER A 116 -11.78 8.84 -24.38
CA SER A 116 -11.86 7.74 -23.44
C SER A 116 -10.64 7.68 -22.50
N PRO A 117 -10.74 7.00 -21.34
CA PRO A 117 -9.58 6.75 -20.50
C PRO A 117 -8.45 5.99 -21.21
N TRP A 118 -8.79 5.18 -22.21
CA TRP A 118 -7.80 4.42 -22.98
C TRP A 118 -6.91 5.32 -23.85
N ASP A 119 -7.45 6.42 -24.35
CA ASP A 119 -6.68 7.40 -25.12
C ASP A 119 -5.68 8.13 -24.22
N GLN A 120 -6.08 8.46 -23.00
CA GLN A 120 -5.17 9.00 -21.99
C GLN A 120 -4.05 8.01 -21.63
N TYR A 121 -4.37 6.73 -21.42
CA TYR A 121 -3.36 5.71 -21.17
C TYR A 121 -2.45 5.50 -22.40
N SER A 122 -3.01 5.54 -23.59
CA SER A 122 -2.22 5.45 -24.82
C SER A 122 -1.22 6.61 -24.93
N TRP A 123 -1.64 7.83 -24.64
CA TRP A 123 -0.73 8.97 -24.58
C TRP A 123 0.33 8.79 -23.48
N LEU A 124 -0.08 8.40 -22.29
CA LEU A 124 0.82 8.24 -21.15
C LEU A 124 1.94 7.24 -21.45
N TYR A 125 1.60 6.07 -22.01
CA TYR A 125 2.56 4.98 -22.23
C TYR A 125 3.24 4.99 -23.59
N ASN A 126 2.63 5.56 -24.63
CA ASN A 126 3.12 5.52 -25.99
C ASN A 126 3.31 6.89 -26.64
N GLY A 127 2.77 7.92 -26.06
CA GLY A 127 2.76 9.30 -26.60
C GLY A 127 3.71 10.28 -25.91
N GLY A 128 4.61 9.79 -25.06
CA GLY A 128 5.59 10.61 -24.35
C GLY A 128 5.05 11.22 -23.03
N GLY A 129 3.83 10.88 -22.61
CA GLY A 129 3.28 11.38 -21.35
C GLY A 129 4.03 10.93 -20.12
N TYR A 130 4.72 9.79 -20.22
CA TYR A 130 5.52 9.23 -19.12
C TYR A 130 6.86 9.96 -18.91
N GLU A 131 7.37 10.63 -19.95
CA GLU A 131 8.60 11.43 -19.92
C GLU A 131 8.34 12.92 -19.65
N ALA A 132 7.08 13.36 -19.70
CA ALA A 132 6.70 14.75 -19.51
C ALA A 132 6.62 15.13 -18.04
#